data_b995509bfda34266d9d84c4a99ca4539
#
_entry.id   b995509bfda34266d9d84c4a99ca4539
#
_cell.length_a   1.000
_cell.length_b   1.000
_cell.length_c   1.000
_cell.angle_alpha   90.00
_cell.angle_beta   90.00
_cell.angle_gamma   90.00
#
_symmetry.space_group_name_H-M   'P 1'
#
loop_
_entity.id
_entity.type
_entity.pdbx_description
1 polymer ?
#
loop_
_entity_poly.entity_id
_entity_poly.type
_entity_poly.pdbx_seq_one_letter_code
_entity_poly.pdbx_strand_id
1 'polypeptide(L)'
;MSVSHAEHVLLVARGDTSASGVEEVSTSWQRSANQHGVDPDSKEAPRILTSHEIKQLQEPLGALIFSAQEEIDRLYKLVREAGYTLLFCDTAGVAVEHRGDETDASRFKYWGTWLGGMWSEAIEGTNGIGTCIAEERPVTVHRDQHFRSRHTGLSCSAAPVFGVDGSLMAVLDVSAIDPERSERAHALTGALTANSARAIEEQFFRERFRQGWIVAVAPPEEDAAGMLLALDNNQRIIGANRTARASLLLDDYRLGTGVGLWTIFERDPGLFRRKDLADIPTQLVVAGSDETWPALVTPPESGRAAWQQGRPDALHTRPRLNALPALRQQAQTVPARGGLPPGAMRRVREHVEVHLSESIDLAELAAIAGLSVYHFARAFKQSAGVTPHHYLVHRRIERAQEMLARSELPLSGIALATGFSDQSHLARHFRQMLGMTPGQFRWSQR
;
A
#
# COMPACT_ATOMS: atom_id res chain seq x y z
N MET A 1 -38.58 20.90 1.45
CA MET A 1 -37.97 20.71 0.12
C MET A 1 -36.82 19.75 0.31
N SER A 2 -36.71 18.71 -0.50
CA SER A 2 -35.54 17.79 -0.44
C SER A 2 -34.32 18.55 -1.01
N VAL A 3 -33.25 18.61 -0.26
CA VAL A 3 -31.95 19.18 -0.68
C VAL A 3 -31.45 18.33 -1.85
N SER A 4 -30.99 18.95 -2.94
CA SER A 4 -30.40 18.22 -4.06
C SER A 4 -29.07 17.60 -3.66
N HIS A 5 -28.61 16.56 -4.39
CA HIS A 5 -27.31 15.93 -4.11
C HIS A 5 -26.16 16.97 -4.15
N ALA A 6 -26.11 17.80 -5.19
CA ALA A 6 -25.09 18.85 -5.31
C ALA A 6 -25.11 19.85 -4.15
N GLU A 7 -26.31 20.28 -3.71
CA GLU A 7 -26.45 21.16 -2.54
C GLU A 7 -25.92 20.48 -1.27
N HIS A 8 -26.26 19.20 -1.07
CA HIS A 8 -25.78 18.44 0.08
C HIS A 8 -24.24 18.32 0.08
N VAL A 9 -23.64 17.98 -1.07
CA VAL A 9 -22.17 17.93 -1.24
C VAL A 9 -21.54 19.27 -0.88
N LEU A 10 -22.09 20.39 -1.37
CA LEU A 10 -21.54 21.73 -1.09
C LEU A 10 -21.69 22.15 0.37
N LEU A 11 -22.78 21.77 1.05
CA LEU A 11 -22.96 22.01 2.49
C LEU A 11 -21.89 21.26 3.30
N VAL A 12 -21.65 19.99 2.99
CA VAL A 12 -20.59 19.19 3.63
C VAL A 12 -19.21 19.78 3.36
N ALA A 13 -18.93 20.20 2.12
CA ALA A 13 -17.66 20.80 1.73
C ALA A 13 -17.37 22.11 2.47
N ARG A 14 -18.42 22.87 2.87
CA ARG A 14 -18.30 24.08 3.69
C ARG A 14 -18.21 23.80 5.19
N GLY A 15 -18.43 22.56 5.63
CA GLY A 15 -18.46 22.18 7.04
C GLY A 15 -19.79 22.44 7.73
N ASP A 16 -20.86 22.78 7.00
CA ASP A 16 -22.19 23.10 7.57
C ASP A 16 -22.95 21.83 8.00
N THR A 17 -22.56 20.67 7.50
CA THR A 17 -23.13 19.36 7.86
C THR A 17 -22.08 18.27 7.60
N SER A 18 -22.28 17.09 8.17
CA SER A 18 -21.44 15.91 7.89
C SER A 18 -22.09 15.06 6.79
N ALA A 19 -21.27 14.47 5.89
CA ALA A 19 -21.75 13.41 5.02
C ALA A 19 -22.26 12.24 5.88
N SER A 20 -23.36 11.64 5.49
CA SER A 20 -23.99 10.55 6.24
C SER A 20 -23.00 9.40 6.48
N GLY A 21 -22.34 9.38 7.62
CA GLY A 21 -21.72 8.21 8.23
C GLY A 21 -20.27 7.90 7.90
N VAL A 22 -19.57 8.58 6.96
CA VAL A 22 -18.19 8.23 6.60
C VAL A 22 -17.32 9.49 6.57
N GLU A 23 -16.45 9.66 7.55
CA GLU A 23 -15.51 10.77 7.69
C GLU A 23 -14.64 10.96 6.43
N GLU A 24 -14.27 9.87 5.81
CA GLU A 24 -13.44 9.78 4.61
C GLU A 24 -14.09 10.41 3.38
N VAL A 25 -15.40 10.18 3.19
CA VAL A 25 -16.18 10.78 2.11
C VAL A 25 -16.27 12.29 2.31
N SER A 26 -16.51 12.74 3.53
CA SER A 26 -16.57 14.17 3.86
C SER A 26 -15.23 14.86 3.56
N THR A 27 -14.12 14.25 3.94
CA THR A 27 -12.76 14.77 3.68
C THR A 27 -12.48 14.84 2.18
N SER A 28 -12.83 13.81 1.43
CA SER A 28 -12.67 13.78 -0.03
C SER A 28 -13.58 14.81 -0.72
N TRP A 29 -14.82 15.01 -0.25
CA TRP A 29 -15.71 16.06 -0.76
C TRP A 29 -15.12 17.46 -0.54
N GLN A 30 -14.53 17.71 0.63
CA GLN A 30 -13.84 18.96 0.91
C GLN A 30 -12.64 19.20 -0.01
N ARG A 31 -11.82 18.15 -0.28
CA ARG A 31 -10.72 18.25 -1.25
C ARG A 31 -11.24 18.54 -2.65
N SER A 32 -12.25 17.79 -3.09
CA SER A 32 -12.83 17.93 -4.43
C SER A 32 -13.40 19.31 -4.68
N ALA A 33 -14.13 19.88 -3.72
CA ALA A 33 -14.71 21.22 -3.84
C ALA A 33 -13.67 22.34 -3.65
N ASN A 34 -12.92 22.29 -2.54
CA ASN A 34 -12.13 23.45 -2.10
C ASN A 34 -10.72 23.49 -2.69
N GLN A 35 -10.11 22.33 -2.97
CA GLN A 35 -8.76 22.27 -3.53
C GLN A 35 -8.77 22.10 -5.05
N HIS A 36 -9.72 21.30 -5.57
CA HIS A 36 -9.80 21.00 -6.99
C HIS A 36 -10.84 21.84 -7.74
N GLY A 37 -11.77 22.49 -7.03
CA GLY A 37 -12.79 23.35 -7.65
C GLY A 37 -13.78 22.57 -8.54
N VAL A 38 -14.00 21.28 -8.27
CA VAL A 38 -14.91 20.45 -9.06
C VAL A 38 -16.35 20.88 -8.80
N ASP A 39 -17.14 21.04 -9.86
CA ASP A 39 -18.57 21.30 -9.76
C ASP A 39 -19.35 19.98 -9.60
N PRO A 40 -20.08 19.76 -8.48
CA PRO A 40 -20.83 18.52 -8.26
C PRO A 40 -21.98 18.32 -9.22
N ASP A 41 -22.49 19.37 -9.88
CA ASP A 41 -23.61 19.30 -10.82
C ASP A 41 -23.18 19.39 -12.29
N SER A 42 -21.88 19.39 -12.56
CA SER A 42 -21.35 19.43 -13.93
C SER A 42 -21.89 18.26 -14.77
N LYS A 43 -22.34 18.59 -15.97
CA LYS A 43 -22.87 17.66 -16.98
C LYS A 43 -21.83 17.30 -18.06
N GLU A 44 -20.59 17.68 -17.88
CA GLU A 44 -19.52 17.35 -18.81
C GLU A 44 -19.40 15.85 -18.99
N ALA A 45 -19.18 15.41 -20.24
CA ALA A 45 -18.94 14.00 -20.53
C ALA A 45 -17.63 13.51 -19.88
N PRO A 46 -17.52 12.20 -19.55
CA PRO A 46 -16.27 11.64 -19.06
C PRO A 46 -15.14 11.89 -20.05
N ARG A 47 -13.98 12.27 -19.53
CA ARG A 47 -12.77 12.38 -20.34
C ARG A 47 -12.20 10.98 -20.56
N ILE A 48 -12.08 10.59 -21.83
CA ILE A 48 -11.54 9.29 -22.24
C ILE A 48 -10.35 9.54 -23.17
N LEU A 49 -9.21 8.97 -22.83
CA LEU A 49 -7.98 9.08 -23.62
C LEU A 49 -8.05 8.24 -24.89
N THR A 50 -7.28 8.65 -25.91
CA THR A 50 -7.10 7.90 -27.16
C THR A 50 -6.25 6.65 -26.92
N SER A 51 -6.37 5.66 -27.82
CA SER A 51 -5.56 4.43 -27.75
C SER A 51 -4.05 4.70 -27.81
N HIS A 52 -3.62 5.80 -28.42
CA HIS A 52 -2.21 6.19 -28.47
C HIS A 52 -1.72 6.68 -27.10
N GLU A 53 -2.48 7.57 -26.45
CA GLU A 53 -2.16 8.07 -25.11
C GLU A 53 -2.16 6.94 -24.09
N ILE A 54 -3.12 6.02 -24.16
CA ILE A 54 -3.16 4.84 -23.29
C ILE A 54 -1.90 3.99 -23.42
N LYS A 55 -1.43 3.71 -24.65
CA LYS A 55 -0.20 2.94 -24.88
C LYS A 55 1.03 3.60 -24.24
N GLN A 56 1.13 4.93 -24.29
CA GLN A 56 2.23 5.67 -23.64
C GLN A 56 2.20 5.51 -22.10
N LEU A 57 1.01 5.45 -21.50
CA LEU A 57 0.84 5.22 -20.07
C LEU A 57 1.06 3.75 -19.67
N GLN A 58 0.75 2.81 -20.57
CA GLN A 58 1.00 1.37 -20.34
C GLN A 58 2.49 1.02 -20.37
N GLU A 59 3.31 1.71 -21.16
CA GLU A 59 4.72 1.38 -21.36
C GLU A 59 5.51 1.32 -20.03
N PRO A 60 5.50 2.33 -19.14
CA PRO A 60 6.20 2.27 -17.86
C PRO A 60 5.61 1.25 -16.88
N LEU A 61 4.33 0.90 -17.03
CA LEU A 61 3.63 -0.08 -16.20
C LEU A 61 3.65 -1.51 -16.75
N GLY A 62 4.28 -1.75 -17.91
CA GLY A 62 4.19 -3.00 -18.64
C GLY A 62 4.52 -4.24 -17.82
N ALA A 63 5.56 -4.19 -16.99
CA ALA A 63 5.93 -5.29 -16.10
C ALA A 63 4.88 -5.56 -15.02
N LEU A 64 4.30 -4.51 -14.43
CA LEU A 64 3.24 -4.64 -13.43
C LEU A 64 1.95 -5.15 -14.07
N ILE A 65 1.56 -4.58 -15.22
CA ILE A 65 0.38 -5.02 -15.98
C ILE A 65 0.51 -6.50 -16.33
N PHE A 66 1.68 -6.93 -16.83
CA PHE A 66 1.94 -8.35 -17.14
C PHE A 66 1.74 -9.25 -15.91
N SER A 67 2.31 -8.88 -14.77
CA SER A 67 2.15 -9.64 -13.51
C SER A 67 0.72 -9.64 -13.00
N ALA A 68 -0.07 -8.61 -13.31
CA ALA A 68 -1.45 -8.44 -12.85
C ALA A 68 -2.49 -9.23 -13.66
N GLN A 69 -2.20 -9.60 -14.91
CA GLN A 69 -3.19 -10.15 -15.85
C GLN A 69 -3.97 -11.36 -15.30
N GLU A 70 -3.26 -12.34 -14.75
CA GLU A 70 -3.89 -13.57 -14.23
C GLU A 70 -4.87 -13.25 -13.08
N GLU A 71 -4.48 -12.36 -12.17
CA GLU A 71 -5.30 -11.99 -11.03
C GLU A 71 -6.49 -11.11 -11.45
N ILE A 72 -6.27 -10.17 -12.38
CA ILE A 72 -7.33 -9.36 -12.99
C ILE A 72 -8.38 -10.25 -13.64
N ASP A 73 -7.97 -11.23 -14.44
CA ASP A 73 -8.87 -12.18 -15.10
C ASP A 73 -9.60 -13.07 -14.09
N ARG A 74 -8.92 -13.48 -13.03
CA ARG A 74 -9.52 -14.27 -11.94
C ARG A 74 -10.57 -13.48 -11.20
N LEU A 75 -10.26 -12.23 -10.79
CA LEU A 75 -11.21 -11.37 -10.11
C LEU A 75 -12.42 -11.06 -10.97
N TYR A 76 -12.19 -10.73 -12.26
CA TYR A 76 -13.27 -10.44 -13.19
C TYR A 76 -14.23 -11.62 -13.34
N LYS A 77 -13.71 -12.86 -13.47
CA LYS A 77 -14.56 -14.06 -13.50
C LYS A 77 -15.46 -14.23 -12.28
N LEU A 78 -15.03 -13.75 -11.11
CA LEU A 78 -15.81 -13.83 -9.89
C LEU A 78 -16.93 -12.78 -9.82
N VAL A 79 -16.71 -11.60 -10.44
CA VAL A 79 -17.62 -10.45 -10.27
C VAL A 79 -18.50 -10.16 -11.49
N ARG A 80 -18.15 -10.67 -12.70
CA ARG A 80 -18.85 -10.36 -13.95
C ARG A 80 -20.34 -10.75 -13.94
N GLU A 81 -20.68 -11.93 -13.41
CA GLU A 81 -22.05 -12.42 -13.33
C GLU A 81 -22.92 -11.52 -12.43
N ALA A 82 -22.26 -10.78 -11.56
CA ALA A 82 -22.90 -9.79 -10.74
C ALA A 82 -22.93 -8.39 -11.40
N GLY A 83 -22.59 -8.24 -12.68
CA GLY A 83 -22.67 -7.01 -13.47
C GLY A 83 -21.61 -5.97 -13.13
N TYR A 84 -20.46 -6.39 -12.62
CA TYR A 84 -19.34 -5.49 -12.38
C TYR A 84 -18.39 -5.43 -13.58
N THR A 85 -17.81 -4.25 -13.78
CA THR A 85 -16.62 -4.00 -14.61
C THR A 85 -15.40 -3.85 -13.73
N LEU A 86 -14.22 -4.10 -14.29
CA LEU A 86 -12.94 -3.95 -13.61
C LEU A 86 -12.06 -2.97 -14.38
N LEU A 87 -11.45 -2.04 -13.65
CA LEU A 87 -10.46 -1.10 -14.15
C LEU A 87 -9.15 -1.31 -13.40
N PHE A 88 -8.03 -1.22 -14.13
CA PHE A 88 -6.70 -1.09 -13.56
C PHE A 88 -6.15 0.26 -14.00
N CYS A 89 -5.89 1.13 -13.05
CA CYS A 89 -5.60 2.54 -13.30
C CYS A 89 -4.17 2.88 -12.88
N ASP A 90 -3.56 3.83 -13.57
CA ASP A 90 -2.30 4.42 -13.15
C ASP A 90 -2.48 5.37 -11.94
N THR A 91 -1.39 5.97 -11.47
CA THR A 91 -1.40 6.93 -10.36
C THR A 91 -2.00 8.30 -10.69
N ALA A 92 -2.30 8.57 -11.95
CA ALA A 92 -3.08 9.73 -12.38
C ALA A 92 -4.58 9.44 -12.44
N GLY A 93 -5.00 8.21 -12.15
CA GLY A 93 -6.39 7.74 -12.20
C GLY A 93 -6.89 7.41 -13.60
N VAL A 94 -5.99 7.14 -14.55
CA VAL A 94 -6.33 6.75 -15.91
C VAL A 94 -6.43 5.23 -16.02
N ALA A 95 -7.56 4.72 -16.52
CA ALA A 95 -7.75 3.29 -16.75
C ALA A 95 -6.84 2.81 -17.89
N VAL A 96 -5.81 2.04 -17.54
CA VAL A 96 -4.82 1.48 -18.50
C VAL A 96 -5.11 0.03 -18.85
N GLU A 97 -5.93 -0.68 -18.06
CA GLU A 97 -6.47 -2.00 -18.35
C GLU A 97 -7.95 -2.06 -17.94
N HIS A 98 -8.71 -2.89 -18.63
CA HIS A 98 -10.15 -3.02 -18.43
C HIS A 98 -10.61 -4.46 -18.64
N ARG A 99 -11.59 -4.89 -17.84
CA ARG A 99 -12.40 -6.07 -18.06
C ARG A 99 -13.88 -5.72 -17.90
N GLY A 100 -14.68 -6.00 -18.91
CA GLY A 100 -16.10 -5.72 -18.90
C GLY A 100 -16.79 -6.53 -20.01
N ASP A 101 -18.12 -6.65 -19.92
CA ASP A 101 -18.89 -7.32 -20.95
C ASP A 101 -19.09 -6.38 -22.15
N GLU A 102 -18.82 -6.86 -23.35
CA GLU A 102 -19.01 -6.11 -24.60
C GLU A 102 -20.47 -5.72 -24.82
N THR A 103 -21.42 -6.48 -24.29
CA THR A 103 -22.86 -6.18 -24.39
C THR A 103 -23.24 -4.93 -23.61
N ASP A 104 -22.51 -4.64 -22.52
CA ASP A 104 -22.71 -3.46 -21.68
C ASP A 104 -21.72 -2.31 -22.01
N ALA A 105 -20.88 -2.47 -23.03
CA ALA A 105 -19.80 -1.53 -23.36
C ALA A 105 -20.31 -0.08 -23.53
N SER A 106 -21.45 0.13 -24.21
CA SER A 106 -22.02 1.46 -24.43
C SER A 106 -22.43 2.12 -23.09
N ARG A 107 -22.97 1.33 -22.17
CA ARG A 107 -23.39 1.76 -20.83
C ARG A 107 -22.18 2.16 -19.98
N PHE A 108 -21.15 1.31 -19.92
CA PHE A 108 -19.93 1.62 -19.16
C PHE A 108 -19.16 2.80 -19.76
N LYS A 109 -19.07 2.92 -21.09
CA LYS A 109 -18.45 4.08 -21.76
C LYS A 109 -19.18 5.39 -21.45
N TYR A 110 -20.50 5.37 -21.39
CA TYR A 110 -21.32 6.53 -21.01
C TYR A 110 -20.95 7.05 -19.61
N TRP A 111 -20.65 6.15 -18.68
CA TRP A 111 -20.23 6.48 -17.31
C TRP A 111 -18.74 6.79 -17.19
N GLY A 112 -17.93 6.52 -18.21
CA GLY A 112 -16.46 6.64 -18.18
C GLY A 112 -15.74 5.46 -17.52
N THR A 113 -16.47 4.42 -17.10
CA THR A 113 -15.92 3.19 -16.51
C THR A 113 -15.41 2.24 -17.59
N TRP A 114 -14.48 2.73 -18.43
CA TRP A 114 -13.92 2.04 -19.58
C TRP A 114 -12.44 2.38 -19.73
N LEU A 115 -11.77 1.64 -20.60
CA LEU A 115 -10.36 1.89 -20.94
C LEU A 115 -10.14 3.34 -21.35
N GLY A 116 -9.14 4.00 -20.77
CA GLY A 116 -8.79 5.40 -20.98
C GLY A 116 -9.64 6.40 -20.17
N GLY A 117 -10.63 5.94 -19.40
CA GLY A 117 -11.38 6.82 -18.50
C GLY A 117 -10.50 7.44 -17.41
N MET A 118 -10.73 8.72 -17.10
CA MET A 118 -9.93 9.48 -16.14
C MET A 118 -10.74 9.71 -14.86
N TRP A 119 -10.21 9.23 -13.73
CA TRP A 119 -10.92 9.15 -12.46
C TRP A 119 -10.21 9.83 -11.27
N SER A 120 -9.28 10.77 -11.52
CA SER A 120 -8.68 11.52 -10.41
C SER A 120 -9.71 12.39 -9.69
N GLU A 121 -9.51 12.66 -8.39
CA GLU A 121 -10.37 13.60 -7.65
C GLU A 121 -10.39 15.00 -8.26
N ALA A 122 -9.31 15.42 -8.90
CA ALA A 122 -9.24 16.70 -9.58
C ALA A 122 -10.15 16.83 -10.82
N ILE A 123 -10.57 15.69 -11.39
CA ILE A 123 -11.44 15.64 -12.58
C ILE A 123 -12.86 15.26 -12.20
N GLU A 124 -13.04 14.17 -11.48
CA GLU A 124 -14.37 13.61 -11.22
C GLU A 124 -14.84 13.77 -9.76
N GLY A 125 -14.03 14.44 -8.92
CA GLY A 125 -14.31 14.53 -7.48
C GLY A 125 -14.20 13.18 -6.79
N THR A 126 -14.81 13.03 -5.64
CA THR A 126 -14.81 11.78 -4.88
C THR A 126 -15.36 10.62 -5.68
N ASN A 127 -14.54 9.59 -5.84
CA ASN A 127 -14.87 8.32 -6.48
C ASN A 127 -13.91 7.23 -5.95
N GLY A 128 -14.16 5.96 -6.25
CA GLY A 128 -13.32 4.87 -5.75
C GLY A 128 -11.84 5.04 -6.08
N ILE A 129 -11.51 5.30 -7.35
CA ILE A 129 -10.13 5.35 -7.85
C ILE A 129 -9.41 6.59 -7.33
N GLY A 130 -9.97 7.79 -7.54
CA GLY A 130 -9.33 9.05 -7.16
C GLY A 130 -9.13 9.17 -5.66
N THR A 131 -10.11 8.76 -4.86
CA THR A 131 -10.00 8.76 -3.40
C THR A 131 -9.02 7.69 -2.90
N CYS A 132 -8.98 6.51 -3.54
CA CYS A 132 -7.98 5.48 -3.24
C CYS A 132 -6.54 5.97 -3.50
N ILE A 133 -6.31 6.74 -4.58
CA ILE A 133 -5.01 7.35 -4.87
C ILE A 133 -4.64 8.36 -3.78
N ALA A 134 -5.58 9.21 -3.38
CA ALA A 134 -5.34 10.27 -2.39
C ALA A 134 -5.05 9.70 -0.98
N GLU A 135 -5.74 8.62 -0.60
CA GLU A 135 -5.64 8.01 0.72
C GLU A 135 -4.64 6.86 0.82
N GLU A 136 -4.15 6.33 -0.31
CA GLU A 136 -3.27 5.16 -0.41
C GLU A 136 -3.78 3.93 0.37
N ARG A 137 -5.08 3.71 0.41
CA ARG A 137 -5.75 2.59 1.08
C ARG A 137 -6.99 2.16 0.32
N PRO A 138 -7.52 0.94 0.57
CA PRO A 138 -8.76 0.50 -0.03
C PRO A 138 -9.92 1.42 0.33
N VAL A 139 -10.72 1.78 -0.67
CA VAL A 139 -11.88 2.69 -0.54
C VAL A 139 -13.08 2.10 -1.28
N THR A 140 -14.24 2.17 -0.65
CA THR A 140 -15.52 1.90 -1.31
C THR A 140 -16.35 3.18 -1.31
N VAL A 141 -16.79 3.62 -2.49
CA VAL A 141 -17.66 4.77 -2.68
C VAL A 141 -18.98 4.27 -3.28
N HIS A 142 -20.06 4.41 -2.53
CA HIS A 142 -21.36 3.88 -2.89
C HIS A 142 -22.33 4.99 -3.22
N ARG A 143 -22.89 4.99 -4.44
CA ARG A 143 -24.01 5.83 -4.90
C ARG A 143 -23.84 7.33 -4.58
N ASP A 144 -24.62 7.85 -3.67
CA ASP A 144 -24.63 9.26 -3.23
C ASP A 144 -23.39 9.69 -2.44
N GLN A 145 -22.48 8.78 -2.14
CA GLN A 145 -21.15 9.11 -1.65
C GLN A 145 -20.23 9.66 -2.74
N HIS A 146 -20.54 9.46 -4.04
CA HIS A 146 -19.81 10.09 -5.13
C HIS A 146 -20.02 11.61 -5.11
N PHE A 147 -18.99 12.36 -5.49
CA PHE A 147 -19.04 13.81 -5.50
C PHE A 147 -20.01 14.36 -6.57
N ARG A 148 -19.92 13.85 -7.81
CA ARG A 148 -20.76 14.34 -8.91
C ARG A 148 -22.15 13.69 -8.89
N SER A 149 -23.20 14.51 -9.03
CA SER A 149 -24.59 14.05 -9.13
C SER A 149 -24.80 12.98 -10.21
N ARG A 150 -24.06 13.05 -11.32
CA ARG A 150 -24.12 12.07 -12.40
C ARG A 150 -23.62 10.68 -11.99
N HIS A 151 -22.79 10.56 -10.95
CA HIS A 151 -22.20 9.31 -10.50
C HIS A 151 -22.96 8.61 -9.38
N THR A 152 -24.08 9.17 -8.94
CA THR A 152 -24.91 8.58 -7.87
C THR A 152 -25.53 7.22 -8.23
N GLY A 153 -25.46 6.80 -9.49
CA GLY A 153 -25.81 5.45 -9.94
C GLY A 153 -24.64 4.45 -9.92
N LEU A 154 -23.42 4.88 -9.56
CA LEU A 154 -22.23 4.02 -9.50
C LEU A 154 -22.00 3.50 -8.08
N SER A 155 -21.33 2.36 -7.99
CA SER A 155 -20.70 1.85 -6.78
C SER A 155 -19.33 1.30 -7.13
N CYS A 156 -18.30 1.87 -6.52
CA CYS A 156 -16.89 1.60 -6.83
C CYS A 156 -16.18 1.05 -5.60
N SER A 157 -15.38 0.02 -5.79
CA SER A 157 -14.51 -0.54 -4.75
C SER A 157 -13.10 -0.58 -5.30
N ALA A 158 -12.23 0.29 -4.80
CA ALA A 158 -10.88 0.45 -5.28
C ALA A 158 -9.85 0.06 -4.21
N ALA A 159 -8.72 -0.48 -4.64
CA ALA A 159 -7.60 -0.83 -3.77
C ALA A 159 -6.27 -0.44 -4.42
N PRO A 160 -5.32 0.12 -3.65
CA PRO A 160 -4.03 0.52 -4.16
C PRO A 160 -3.16 -0.72 -4.44
N VAL A 161 -2.30 -0.61 -5.45
CA VAL A 161 -1.26 -1.59 -5.80
C VAL A 161 0.09 -0.92 -5.64
N PHE A 162 0.89 -1.42 -4.69
CA PHE A 162 2.20 -0.84 -4.38
C PHE A 162 3.34 -1.58 -5.07
N GLY A 163 4.34 -0.82 -5.45
CA GLY A 163 5.58 -1.32 -6.01
C GLY A 163 6.49 -1.99 -4.96
N VAL A 164 7.58 -2.56 -5.46
CA VAL A 164 8.60 -3.20 -4.60
C VAL A 164 9.35 -2.21 -3.70
N ASP A 165 9.30 -0.93 -4.02
CA ASP A 165 9.83 0.18 -3.21
C ASP A 165 8.81 0.75 -2.21
N GLY A 166 7.59 0.20 -2.20
CA GLY A 166 6.49 0.65 -1.37
C GLY A 166 5.76 1.89 -1.88
N SER A 167 6.10 2.41 -3.07
CA SER A 167 5.37 3.51 -3.72
C SER A 167 4.08 3.01 -4.37
N LEU A 168 3.06 3.87 -4.41
CA LEU A 168 1.84 3.57 -5.19
C LEU A 168 2.20 3.52 -6.68
N MET A 169 1.83 2.43 -7.36
CA MET A 169 2.04 2.25 -8.79
C MET A 169 0.74 2.22 -9.59
N ALA A 170 -0.32 1.67 -9.02
CA ALA A 170 -1.59 1.53 -9.70
C ALA A 170 -2.75 1.43 -8.71
N VAL A 171 -3.97 1.46 -9.20
CA VAL A 171 -5.20 1.19 -8.44
C VAL A 171 -6.02 0.15 -9.20
N LEU A 172 -6.45 -0.89 -8.49
CA LEU A 172 -7.41 -1.87 -8.97
C LEU A 172 -8.81 -1.44 -8.51
N ASP A 173 -9.75 -1.29 -9.44
CA ASP A 173 -11.12 -0.92 -9.15
C ASP A 173 -12.13 -1.92 -9.73
N VAL A 174 -13.18 -2.16 -8.97
CA VAL A 174 -14.34 -2.96 -9.36
C VAL A 174 -15.59 -2.11 -9.19
N SER A 175 -16.21 -1.76 -10.32
CA SER A 175 -17.35 -0.84 -10.37
C SER A 175 -18.61 -1.50 -10.92
N ALA A 176 -19.77 -1.12 -10.38
CA ALA A 176 -21.08 -1.52 -10.89
C ALA A 176 -21.97 -0.32 -11.13
N ILE A 177 -22.83 -0.43 -12.16
CA ILE A 177 -23.91 0.49 -12.45
C ILE A 177 -25.21 -0.25 -12.06
N ASP A 178 -25.53 -0.23 -10.78
CA ASP A 178 -26.75 -0.88 -10.28
C ASP A 178 -27.35 -0.10 -9.10
N PRO A 179 -28.49 0.56 -9.30
CA PRO A 179 -29.13 1.35 -8.26
C PRO A 179 -29.73 0.52 -7.11
N GLU A 180 -29.92 -0.80 -7.29
CA GLU A 180 -30.65 -1.64 -6.31
C GLU A 180 -29.73 -2.44 -5.38
N ARG A 181 -28.42 -2.49 -5.62
CA ARG A 181 -27.49 -3.26 -4.78
C ARG A 181 -27.28 -2.65 -3.42
N SER A 182 -27.25 -3.50 -2.41
CA SER A 182 -27.02 -3.07 -1.04
C SER A 182 -25.56 -2.72 -0.78
N GLU A 183 -25.30 -1.76 0.09
CA GLU A 183 -23.97 -1.37 0.57
C GLU A 183 -23.18 -2.58 1.10
N ARG A 184 -23.84 -3.56 1.74
CA ARG A 184 -23.20 -4.79 2.23
C ARG A 184 -22.61 -5.65 1.11
N ALA A 185 -23.24 -5.70 -0.07
CA ALA A 185 -22.69 -6.42 -1.21
C ALA A 185 -21.39 -5.76 -1.71
N HIS A 186 -21.34 -4.42 -1.65
CA HIS A 186 -20.13 -3.68 -2.04
C HIS A 186 -19.00 -3.80 -1.03
N ALA A 187 -19.29 -3.96 0.27
CA ALA A 187 -18.26 -4.24 1.28
C ALA A 187 -17.53 -5.56 0.99
N LEU A 188 -18.26 -6.60 0.56
CA LEU A 188 -17.64 -7.86 0.13
C LEU A 188 -16.80 -7.68 -1.14
N THR A 189 -17.30 -6.91 -2.12
CA THR A 189 -16.55 -6.58 -3.34
C THR A 189 -15.27 -5.82 -2.99
N GLY A 190 -15.33 -4.86 -2.06
CA GLY A 190 -14.17 -4.13 -1.56
C GLY A 190 -13.10 -5.06 -0.94
N ALA A 191 -13.51 -6.03 -0.14
CA ALA A 191 -12.61 -7.03 0.43
C ALA A 191 -11.95 -7.92 -0.65
N LEU A 192 -12.73 -8.33 -1.67
CA LEU A 192 -12.20 -9.08 -2.82
C LEU A 192 -11.20 -8.25 -3.61
N THR A 193 -11.52 -6.99 -3.91
CA THR A 193 -10.64 -6.06 -4.63
C THR A 193 -9.33 -5.84 -3.89
N ALA A 194 -9.38 -5.60 -2.57
CA ALA A 194 -8.20 -5.43 -1.73
C ALA A 194 -7.34 -6.70 -1.65
N ASN A 195 -7.95 -7.88 -1.63
CA ASN A 195 -7.22 -9.15 -1.67
C ASN A 195 -6.53 -9.37 -3.03
N SER A 196 -7.21 -9.02 -4.12
CA SER A 196 -6.63 -9.13 -5.46
C SER A 196 -5.51 -8.12 -5.69
N ALA A 197 -5.64 -6.88 -5.20
CA ALA A 197 -4.55 -5.90 -5.24
C ALA A 197 -3.28 -6.43 -4.53
N ARG A 198 -3.44 -7.01 -3.34
CA ARG A 198 -2.32 -7.65 -2.61
C ARG A 198 -1.73 -8.85 -3.36
N ALA A 199 -2.56 -9.65 -4.03
CA ALA A 199 -2.07 -10.76 -4.85
C ALA A 199 -1.25 -10.28 -6.06
N ILE A 200 -1.65 -9.17 -6.68
CA ILE A 200 -0.88 -8.51 -7.75
C ILE A 200 0.47 -8.02 -7.22
N GLU A 201 0.50 -7.34 -6.07
CA GLU A 201 1.75 -6.89 -5.43
C GLU A 201 2.68 -8.07 -5.14
N GLU A 202 2.16 -9.16 -4.59
CA GLU A 202 2.94 -10.37 -4.31
C GLU A 202 3.51 -10.96 -5.59
N GLN A 203 2.70 -11.09 -6.64
CA GLN A 203 3.14 -11.65 -7.92
C GLN A 203 4.22 -10.76 -8.55
N PHE A 204 4.01 -9.44 -8.57
CA PHE A 204 4.98 -8.48 -9.08
C PHE A 204 6.30 -8.51 -8.30
N PHE A 205 6.23 -8.60 -6.98
CA PHE A 205 7.42 -8.75 -6.12
C PHE A 205 8.20 -10.03 -6.45
N ARG A 206 7.51 -11.17 -6.60
CA ARG A 206 8.12 -12.46 -6.93
C ARG A 206 8.77 -12.45 -8.31
N GLU A 207 8.14 -11.86 -9.30
CA GLU A 207 8.72 -11.71 -10.65
C GLU A 207 9.96 -10.81 -10.63
N ARG A 208 9.89 -9.70 -9.91
CA ARG A 208 11.02 -8.74 -9.80
C ARG A 208 12.25 -9.36 -9.16
N PHE A 209 12.06 -10.22 -8.17
CA PHE A 209 13.15 -10.85 -7.39
C PHE A 209 13.29 -12.35 -7.66
N ARG A 210 12.83 -12.85 -8.80
CA ARG A 210 12.87 -14.28 -9.15
C ARG A 210 14.25 -14.93 -9.15
N GLN A 211 15.33 -14.14 -9.26
CA GLN A 211 16.71 -14.60 -9.22
C GLN A 211 17.28 -14.65 -7.79
N GLY A 212 16.56 -14.15 -6.80
CA GLY A 212 16.91 -14.18 -5.39
C GLY A 212 16.07 -15.18 -4.60
N TRP A 213 16.45 -15.40 -3.35
CA TRP A 213 15.60 -16.09 -2.40
C TRP A 213 14.44 -15.19 -1.99
N ILE A 214 13.24 -15.73 -1.89
CA ILE A 214 12.09 -14.99 -1.39
C ILE A 214 11.61 -15.65 -0.10
N VAL A 215 11.53 -14.86 0.96
CA VAL A 215 11.01 -15.28 2.27
C VAL A 215 9.70 -14.54 2.49
N ALA A 216 8.61 -15.29 2.45
CA ALA A 216 7.29 -14.81 2.83
C ALA A 216 7.07 -15.10 4.31
N VAL A 217 6.82 -14.07 5.11
CA VAL A 217 6.69 -14.18 6.57
C VAL A 217 5.30 -13.70 6.97
N ALA A 218 4.63 -14.49 7.83
CA ALA A 218 3.37 -14.08 8.41
C ALA A 218 3.61 -13.65 9.86
N PRO A 219 3.52 -12.36 10.18
CA PRO A 219 3.52 -11.94 11.57
C PRO A 219 2.28 -12.51 12.30
N PRO A 220 2.34 -12.75 13.61
CA PRO A 220 1.27 -13.42 14.34
C PRO A 220 -0.07 -12.65 14.44
N GLU A 221 -0.13 -11.42 13.98
CA GLU A 221 -1.37 -10.62 13.94
C GLU A 221 -2.33 -11.13 12.86
N GLU A 222 -3.61 -11.33 13.24
CA GLU A 222 -4.62 -11.88 12.32
C GLU A 222 -4.88 -11.02 11.08
N ASP A 223 -4.77 -9.69 11.21
CA ASP A 223 -5.03 -8.72 10.13
C ASP A 223 -3.75 -8.22 9.41
N ALA A 224 -2.56 -8.67 9.83
CA ALA A 224 -1.34 -8.20 9.20
C ALA A 224 -1.17 -8.81 7.79
N ALA A 225 -1.04 -7.96 6.80
CA ALA A 225 -0.61 -8.39 5.46
C ALA A 225 0.75 -9.08 5.57
N GLY A 226 0.97 -10.17 4.83
CA GLY A 226 2.23 -10.91 4.86
C GLY A 226 3.40 -10.04 4.42
N MET A 227 4.53 -10.22 5.10
CA MET A 227 5.79 -9.60 4.73
C MET A 227 6.50 -10.42 3.67
N LEU A 228 7.05 -9.74 2.65
CA LEU A 228 7.90 -10.35 1.63
C LEU A 228 9.28 -9.74 1.71
N LEU A 229 10.30 -10.59 1.82
CA LEU A 229 11.69 -10.24 1.78
C LEU A 229 12.36 -10.97 0.62
N ALA A 230 13.13 -10.25 -0.19
CA ALA A 230 13.99 -10.83 -1.21
C ALA A 230 15.46 -10.79 -0.72
N LEU A 231 16.19 -11.89 -0.91
CA LEU A 231 17.54 -12.02 -0.41
C LEU A 231 18.50 -12.37 -1.54
N ASP A 232 19.73 -11.87 -1.43
CA ASP A 232 20.86 -12.32 -2.24
C ASP A 232 21.44 -13.68 -1.74
N ASN A 233 22.45 -14.19 -2.44
CA ASN A 233 23.12 -15.43 -2.07
C ASN A 233 23.89 -15.34 -0.73
N ASN A 234 24.15 -14.13 -0.22
CA ASN A 234 24.77 -13.89 1.08
C ASN A 234 23.73 -13.66 2.19
N GLN A 235 22.43 -13.90 1.87
CA GLN A 235 21.31 -13.75 2.80
C GLN A 235 21.11 -12.28 3.26
N ARG A 236 21.53 -11.32 2.45
CA ARG A 236 21.24 -9.91 2.63
C ARG A 236 19.94 -9.55 1.97
N ILE A 237 19.15 -8.71 2.63
CA ILE A 237 17.86 -8.25 2.12
C ILE A 237 18.12 -7.24 1.00
N ILE A 238 17.68 -7.58 -0.22
CA ILE A 238 17.79 -6.77 -1.43
C ILE A 238 16.45 -6.20 -1.88
N GLY A 239 15.36 -6.61 -1.23
CA GLY A 239 14.01 -6.12 -1.49
C GLY A 239 13.07 -6.47 -0.34
N ALA A 240 12.10 -5.62 -0.12
CA ALA A 240 11.08 -5.79 0.90
C ALA A 240 9.78 -5.13 0.42
N ASN A 241 8.63 -5.82 0.58
CA ASN A 241 7.34 -5.21 0.27
C ASN A 241 6.98 -4.12 1.29
N ARG A 242 5.92 -3.33 1.01
CA ARG A 242 5.48 -2.22 1.86
C ARG A 242 5.31 -2.63 3.33
N THR A 243 4.71 -3.80 3.59
CA THR A 243 4.52 -4.31 4.95
C THR A 243 5.84 -4.59 5.65
N ALA A 244 6.77 -5.28 4.98
CA ALA A 244 8.08 -5.56 5.54
C ALA A 244 8.90 -4.27 5.76
N ARG A 245 8.85 -3.33 4.82
CA ARG A 245 9.50 -2.03 4.95
C ARG A 245 9.00 -1.27 6.17
N ALA A 246 7.67 -1.21 6.35
CA ALA A 246 7.06 -0.50 7.48
C ALA A 246 7.33 -1.19 8.82
N SER A 247 7.22 -2.53 8.87
CA SER A 247 7.37 -3.29 10.11
C SER A 247 8.82 -3.44 10.57
N LEU A 248 9.75 -3.53 9.62
CA LEU A 248 11.17 -3.79 9.88
C LEU A 248 12.07 -2.54 9.68
N LEU A 249 11.47 -1.38 9.42
CA LEU A 249 12.17 -0.11 9.15
C LEU A 249 13.18 -0.22 7.98
N LEU A 250 12.82 -0.95 6.92
CA LEU A 250 13.69 -1.16 5.76
C LEU A 250 13.43 -0.07 4.71
N ASP A 251 14.19 1.00 4.79
CA ASP A 251 14.25 2.03 3.75
C ASP A 251 15.27 1.67 2.64
N ASP A 252 15.31 2.48 1.57
CA ASP A 252 16.20 2.24 0.44
C ASP A 252 17.68 2.31 0.83
N TYR A 253 18.03 3.14 1.81
CA TYR A 253 19.40 3.22 2.32
C TYR A 253 19.82 1.92 3.01
N ARG A 254 18.98 1.39 3.88
CA ARG A 254 19.25 0.13 4.59
C ARG A 254 19.29 -1.06 3.64
N LEU A 255 18.39 -1.11 2.68
CA LEU A 255 18.41 -2.13 1.63
C LEU A 255 19.69 -2.00 0.78
N GLY A 256 20.13 -0.78 0.45
CA GLY A 256 21.35 -0.51 -0.30
C GLY A 256 22.63 -0.86 0.49
N THR A 257 22.63 -0.71 1.82
CA THR A 257 23.78 -1.10 2.68
C THR A 257 23.81 -2.59 2.99
N GLY A 258 22.73 -3.33 2.68
CA GLY A 258 22.70 -4.79 2.77
C GLY A 258 22.47 -5.32 4.18
N VAL A 259 21.29 -5.02 4.76
CA VAL A 259 20.84 -5.62 6.02
C VAL A 259 20.77 -7.15 5.89
N GLY A 260 21.39 -7.89 6.81
CA GLY A 260 21.32 -9.34 6.83
C GLY A 260 19.98 -9.84 7.39
N LEU A 261 19.45 -10.95 6.84
CA LEU A 261 18.25 -11.60 7.40
C LEU A 261 18.45 -11.95 8.89
N TRP A 262 19.67 -12.34 9.24
CA TRP A 262 20.07 -12.80 10.58
C TRP A 262 20.30 -11.66 11.59
N THR A 263 20.04 -10.44 11.22
CA THR A 263 19.91 -9.33 12.17
C THR A 263 18.47 -9.19 12.69
N ILE A 264 17.54 -9.83 12.00
CA ILE A 264 16.09 -9.81 12.33
C ILE A 264 15.67 -11.14 12.94
N PHE A 265 16.19 -12.25 12.42
CA PHE A 265 15.86 -13.60 12.86
C PHE A 265 17.11 -14.34 13.36
N GLU A 266 16.92 -15.31 14.22
CA GLU A 266 18.01 -16.19 14.64
C GLU A 266 18.55 -17.01 13.48
N ARG A 267 19.84 -17.23 13.48
CA ARG A 267 20.53 -17.88 12.37
C ARG A 267 20.19 -19.37 12.31
N ASP A 268 19.52 -19.80 11.23
CA ASP A 268 19.41 -21.21 10.86
C ASP A 268 20.39 -21.55 9.70
N PRO A 269 21.54 -22.18 9.99
CA PRO A 269 22.54 -22.53 8.96
C PRO A 269 22.00 -23.52 7.91
N GLY A 270 20.95 -24.26 8.24
CA GLY A 270 20.30 -25.24 7.36
C GLY A 270 19.29 -24.66 6.39
N LEU A 271 18.74 -23.48 6.68
CA LEU A 271 17.59 -22.93 5.97
C LEU A 271 17.80 -22.85 4.45
N PHE A 272 18.88 -22.26 3.99
CA PHE A 272 19.17 -22.06 2.56
C PHE A 272 20.00 -23.20 1.93
N ARG A 273 20.33 -24.24 2.68
CA ARG A 273 21.05 -25.44 2.17
C ARG A 273 20.11 -26.57 1.80
N ARG A 274 18.89 -26.55 2.27
CA ARG A 274 17.89 -27.58 1.96
C ARG A 274 17.42 -27.37 0.51
N LYS A 275 17.74 -28.34 -0.34
CA LYS A 275 17.40 -28.30 -1.77
C LYS A 275 15.88 -28.49 -2.04
N ASP A 276 15.17 -28.97 -1.05
CA ASP A 276 13.74 -29.32 -1.05
C ASP A 276 12.82 -28.25 -0.44
N LEU A 277 13.36 -27.06 -0.12
CA LEU A 277 12.65 -25.97 0.55
C LEU A 277 11.73 -25.14 -0.35
N ALA A 278 11.59 -25.49 -1.63
CA ALA A 278 10.61 -24.83 -2.47
C ALA A 278 9.21 -25.08 -1.89
N ASP A 279 8.61 -24.00 -1.38
CA ASP A 279 7.25 -23.99 -0.87
C ASP A 279 7.00 -24.82 0.41
N ILE A 280 8.04 -25.11 1.21
CA ILE A 280 7.90 -25.78 2.51
C ILE A 280 7.78 -24.73 3.60
N PRO A 281 6.70 -24.79 4.42
CA PRO A 281 6.55 -23.95 5.60
C PRO A 281 7.70 -24.16 6.58
N THR A 282 8.25 -23.08 7.08
CA THR A 282 9.28 -23.08 8.12
C THR A 282 8.89 -22.12 9.24
N GLN A 283 9.60 -22.20 10.35
CA GLN A 283 9.47 -21.25 11.45
C GLN A 283 10.77 -20.44 11.55
N LEU A 284 10.65 -19.12 11.58
CA LEU A 284 11.77 -18.23 11.84
C LEU A 284 11.67 -17.71 13.27
N VAL A 285 12.72 -17.89 14.05
CA VAL A 285 12.81 -17.36 15.42
C VAL A 285 13.27 -15.91 15.33
N VAL A 286 12.57 -15.00 15.99
CA VAL A 286 12.94 -13.59 16.03
C VAL A 286 14.18 -13.43 16.90
N ALA A 287 15.21 -12.73 16.40
CA ALA A 287 16.48 -12.57 17.10
C ALA A 287 16.27 -11.92 18.49
N GLY A 288 16.82 -12.56 19.53
CA GLY A 288 16.71 -12.11 20.90
C GLY A 288 15.34 -12.31 21.56
N SER A 289 14.51 -13.20 21.02
CA SER A 289 13.20 -13.57 21.57
C SER A 289 12.91 -15.03 21.27
N ASP A 290 12.02 -15.65 22.07
CA ASP A 290 11.50 -17.00 21.81
C ASP A 290 10.33 -17.00 20.81
N GLU A 291 10.06 -15.86 20.18
CA GLU A 291 8.94 -15.70 19.26
C GLU A 291 9.26 -16.32 17.90
N THR A 292 8.33 -17.13 17.39
CA THR A 292 8.48 -17.80 16.09
C THR A 292 7.44 -17.29 15.11
N TRP A 293 7.88 -17.00 13.89
CA TRP A 293 7.02 -16.55 12.80
C TRP A 293 6.94 -17.61 11.71
N PRO A 294 5.72 -18.00 11.31
CA PRO A 294 5.55 -18.86 10.14
C PRO A 294 6.12 -18.18 8.90
N ALA A 295 6.89 -18.92 8.14
CA ALA A 295 7.51 -18.41 6.92
C ALA A 295 7.47 -19.46 5.80
N LEU A 296 7.50 -18.97 4.57
CA LEU A 296 7.61 -19.76 3.37
C LEU A 296 8.84 -19.29 2.59
N VAL A 297 9.81 -20.17 2.37
CA VAL A 297 11.05 -19.85 1.66
C VAL A 297 10.99 -20.40 0.24
N THR A 298 11.19 -19.52 -0.73
CA THR A 298 11.19 -19.83 -2.17
C THR A 298 12.61 -19.64 -2.73
N PRO A 299 13.25 -20.67 -3.30
CA PRO A 299 14.59 -20.56 -3.90
C PRO A 299 14.59 -19.79 -5.22
N PRO A 300 15.75 -19.26 -5.66
CA PRO A 300 15.92 -18.64 -6.97
C PRO A 300 15.51 -19.57 -8.11
N GLU A 301 15.01 -19.01 -9.21
CA GLU A 301 14.63 -19.79 -10.41
C GLU A 301 15.81 -20.54 -11.04
N SER A 302 17.00 -19.97 -11.02
CA SER A 302 18.22 -20.65 -11.50
C SER A 302 18.54 -21.97 -10.75
N GLY A 303 18.09 -22.09 -9.49
CA GLY A 303 18.18 -23.33 -8.72
C GLY A 303 17.08 -24.34 -9.10
N ARG A 304 15.94 -23.88 -9.64
CA ARG A 304 14.80 -24.72 -10.02
C ARG A 304 14.98 -25.43 -11.35
N ALA A 305 15.65 -24.82 -12.32
CA ALA A 305 15.84 -25.39 -13.66
C ALA A 305 16.59 -26.74 -13.62
N ALA A 306 17.45 -26.97 -12.63
CA ALA A 306 18.11 -28.26 -12.43
C ALA A 306 17.19 -29.37 -11.86
N TRP A 307 16.03 -28.98 -11.31
CA TRP A 307 15.09 -29.90 -10.63
C TRP A 307 13.88 -30.30 -11.47
N GLN A 308 13.45 -29.45 -12.42
CA GLN A 308 12.26 -29.68 -13.23
C GLN A 308 12.45 -30.75 -14.31
N GLN A 309 13.67 -31.17 -14.59
CA GLN A 309 13.95 -32.26 -15.55
C GLN A 309 13.53 -33.67 -15.07
N GLY A 310 13.01 -33.80 -13.87
CA GLY A 310 12.63 -35.10 -13.27
C GLY A 310 11.17 -35.27 -12.83
N ARG A 311 10.28 -34.31 -13.04
CA ARG A 311 8.86 -34.45 -12.66
C ARG A 311 7.94 -33.90 -13.77
N PRO A 312 7.07 -34.72 -14.37
CA PRO A 312 5.97 -34.22 -15.17
C PRO A 312 4.88 -33.62 -14.27
N ASP A 313 4.35 -32.47 -14.68
CA ASP A 313 3.07 -31.87 -14.29
C ASP A 313 2.79 -31.57 -12.80
N ALA A 314 3.57 -30.67 -12.21
CA ALA A 314 3.09 -29.86 -11.11
C ALA A 314 3.03 -28.38 -11.54
N LEU A 315 2.17 -28.12 -12.53
CA LEU A 315 1.82 -26.79 -12.99
C LEU A 315 0.82 -26.14 -12.01
N HIS A 316 1.23 -25.00 -11.43
CA HIS A 316 0.36 -23.88 -11.06
C HIS A 316 -0.37 -23.85 -9.72
N THR A 317 0.19 -24.36 -8.63
CA THR A 317 -0.28 -23.94 -7.32
C THR A 317 0.91 -23.59 -6.42
N ARG A 318 1.53 -22.42 -6.63
CA ARG A 318 2.42 -21.84 -5.63
C ARG A 318 1.55 -21.47 -4.42
N PRO A 319 1.87 -21.88 -3.18
CA PRO A 319 1.17 -21.39 -2.02
C PRO A 319 1.35 -19.87 -1.98
N ARG A 320 0.24 -19.15 -2.03
CA ARG A 320 0.21 -17.68 -1.88
C ARG A 320 0.32 -17.33 -0.40
N LEU A 321 0.65 -16.08 -0.08
CA LEU A 321 0.59 -15.55 1.30
C LEU A 321 -0.74 -15.90 2.01
N ASN A 322 -1.82 -16.03 1.26
CA ASN A 322 -3.12 -16.48 1.75
C ASN A 322 -3.14 -17.90 2.35
N ALA A 323 -2.11 -18.73 2.08
CA ALA A 323 -1.96 -20.05 2.73
C ALA A 323 -1.32 -19.96 4.12
N LEU A 324 -0.66 -18.86 4.45
CA LEU A 324 -0.01 -18.66 5.76
C LEU A 324 -0.97 -18.61 6.95
N PRO A 325 -2.24 -18.11 6.85
CA PRO A 325 -3.20 -18.18 7.96
C PRO A 325 -3.45 -19.59 8.47
N ALA A 326 -3.43 -20.61 7.58
CA ALA A 326 -3.59 -22.00 7.98
C ALA A 326 -2.44 -22.50 8.88
N LEU A 327 -1.25 -21.91 8.76
CA LEU A 327 -0.07 -22.25 9.56
C LEU A 327 -0.09 -21.55 10.92
N ARG A 328 -0.84 -20.43 11.07
CA ARG A 328 -1.01 -19.71 12.34
C ARG A 328 -1.75 -20.51 13.39
N GLN A 329 -2.67 -21.38 12.99
CA GLN A 329 -3.44 -22.21 13.92
C GLN A 329 -2.59 -23.26 14.66
N GLN A 330 -1.35 -23.51 14.21
CA GLN A 330 -0.43 -24.45 14.85
C GLN A 330 0.53 -23.81 15.86
N ALA A 331 0.64 -22.47 15.86
CA ALA A 331 1.46 -21.72 16.80
C ALA A 331 0.55 -21.11 17.89
N GLN A 332 0.47 -21.75 19.05
CA GLN A 332 -0.24 -21.20 20.21
C GLN A 332 0.55 -19.99 20.74
N THR A 333 0.00 -18.79 20.64
CA THR A 333 0.58 -17.55 21.17
C THR A 333 -0.21 -17.04 22.37
N VAL A 334 0.52 -16.63 23.40
CA VAL A 334 -0.02 -15.93 24.57
C VAL A 334 -0.36 -14.49 24.17
N PRO A 335 -1.56 -13.96 24.43
CA PRO A 335 -1.93 -12.59 24.01
C PRO A 335 -1.21 -11.55 24.86
N ALA A 336 -0.47 -10.65 24.19
CA ALA A 336 0.10 -9.47 24.83
C ALA A 336 -0.98 -8.43 25.14
N ARG A 337 -1.21 -8.13 26.43
CA ARG A 337 -2.09 -7.05 26.89
C ARG A 337 -1.25 -5.77 27.14
N GLY A 338 -1.58 -4.66 26.44
CA GLY A 338 -1.13 -3.30 26.80
C GLY A 338 -0.07 -2.69 25.86
N GLY A 339 -0.10 -1.36 25.71
CA GLY A 339 0.90 -0.55 25.01
C GLY A 339 2.24 -0.51 25.75
N LEU A 340 3.21 0.28 25.22
CA LEU A 340 4.50 0.51 25.89
C LEU A 340 4.29 1.16 27.27
N PRO A 341 4.98 0.69 28.33
CA PRO A 341 5.00 1.39 29.60
C PRO A 341 5.48 2.84 29.41
N PRO A 342 4.92 3.83 30.14
CA PRO A 342 5.27 5.25 29.97
C PRO A 342 6.78 5.54 30.02
N GLY A 343 7.50 4.84 30.90
CA GLY A 343 8.96 4.97 31.00
C GLY A 343 9.73 4.42 29.79
N ALA A 344 9.26 3.32 29.19
CA ALA A 344 9.83 2.77 27.98
C ALA A 344 9.55 3.70 26.78
N MET A 345 8.32 4.18 26.65
CA MET A 345 7.95 5.15 25.59
C MET A 345 8.80 6.42 25.68
N ARG A 346 9.05 6.93 26.88
CA ARG A 346 9.89 8.11 27.06
C ARG A 346 11.33 7.85 26.60
N ARG A 347 11.97 6.74 27.02
CA ARG A 347 13.33 6.41 26.59
C ARG A 347 13.45 6.25 25.07
N VAL A 348 12.47 5.60 24.45
CA VAL A 348 12.42 5.44 22.99
C VAL A 348 12.31 6.80 22.29
N ARG A 349 11.43 7.69 22.75
CA ARG A 349 11.30 9.04 22.19
C ARG A 349 12.57 9.86 22.36
N GLU A 350 13.17 9.86 23.54
CA GLU A 350 14.43 10.55 23.83
C GLU A 350 15.55 10.04 22.89
N HIS A 351 15.65 8.73 22.70
CA HIS A 351 16.63 8.15 21.79
C HIS A 351 16.41 8.58 20.33
N VAL A 352 15.16 8.56 19.85
CA VAL A 352 14.81 9.04 18.51
C VAL A 352 15.20 10.50 18.32
N GLU A 353 14.93 11.37 19.29
CA GLU A 353 15.26 12.81 19.20
C GLU A 353 16.78 13.05 19.11
N VAL A 354 17.56 12.30 19.86
CA VAL A 354 19.03 12.47 19.89
C VAL A 354 19.67 11.97 18.60
N HIS A 355 19.13 10.89 18.00
CA HIS A 355 19.74 10.19 16.85
C HIS A 355 18.99 10.39 15.55
N LEU A 356 18.15 11.45 15.40
CA LEU A 356 17.31 11.68 14.21
C LEU A 356 18.08 11.68 12.89
N SER A 357 19.34 12.16 12.89
CA SER A 357 20.20 12.22 11.70
C SER A 357 20.90 10.88 11.37
N GLU A 358 20.80 9.90 12.26
CA GLU A 358 21.45 8.61 12.11
C GLU A 358 20.47 7.53 11.62
N SER A 359 21.00 6.38 11.22
CA SER A 359 20.15 5.23 10.92
C SER A 359 19.72 4.57 12.23
N ILE A 360 18.47 4.78 12.62
CA ILE A 360 17.89 4.15 13.82
C ILE A 360 17.33 2.78 13.43
N ASP A 361 17.76 1.74 14.15
CA ASP A 361 17.28 0.38 13.97
C ASP A 361 16.05 0.09 14.87
N LEU A 362 15.09 -0.67 14.32
CA LEU A 362 13.93 -1.13 15.09
C LEU A 362 14.35 -2.04 16.24
N ALA A 363 15.36 -2.87 16.02
CA ALA A 363 15.93 -3.73 17.06
C ALA A 363 16.53 -2.91 18.22
N GLU A 364 17.18 -1.81 17.90
CA GLU A 364 17.75 -0.88 18.88
C GLU A 364 16.63 -0.23 19.73
N LEU A 365 15.55 0.26 19.09
CA LEU A 365 14.41 0.82 19.80
C LEU A 365 13.68 -0.23 20.64
N ALA A 366 13.59 -1.45 20.15
CA ALA A 366 13.01 -2.56 20.88
C ALA A 366 13.85 -2.92 22.12
N ALA A 367 15.18 -2.97 21.99
CA ALA A 367 16.09 -3.20 23.10
C ALA A 367 15.96 -2.11 24.19
N ILE A 368 15.86 -0.82 23.81
CA ILE A 368 15.61 0.30 24.71
C ILE A 368 14.29 0.13 25.46
N ALA A 369 13.28 -0.42 24.78
CA ALA A 369 11.98 -0.71 25.39
C ALA A 369 11.99 -1.97 26.27
N GLY A 370 13.01 -2.84 26.15
CA GLY A 370 13.07 -4.14 26.80
C GLY A 370 12.11 -5.16 26.20
N LEU A 371 11.86 -5.07 24.89
CA LEU A 371 10.91 -5.90 24.17
C LEU A 371 11.56 -6.52 22.93
N SER A 372 10.98 -7.62 22.43
CA SER A 372 11.31 -8.07 21.07
C SER A 372 10.86 -7.04 20.03
N VAL A 373 11.49 -7.05 18.86
CA VAL A 373 11.20 -6.12 17.76
C VAL A 373 9.70 -6.07 17.43
N TYR A 374 9.08 -7.23 17.39
CA TYR A 374 7.66 -7.35 17.10
C TYR A 374 6.77 -6.77 18.21
N HIS A 375 6.99 -7.17 19.45
CA HIS A 375 6.24 -6.66 20.61
C HIS A 375 6.43 -5.15 20.74
N PHE A 376 7.63 -4.64 20.45
CA PHE A 376 7.90 -3.22 20.43
C PHE A 376 7.06 -2.50 19.37
N ALA A 377 7.08 -2.96 18.10
CA ALA A 377 6.35 -2.30 17.01
C ALA A 377 4.85 -2.20 17.31
N ARG A 378 4.27 -3.29 17.84
CA ARG A 378 2.86 -3.35 18.23
C ARG A 378 2.55 -2.45 19.44
N ALA A 379 3.32 -2.60 20.52
CA ALA A 379 3.12 -1.83 21.74
C ALA A 379 3.36 -0.33 21.50
N PHE A 380 4.34 0.02 20.65
CA PHE A 380 4.58 1.38 20.23
C PHE A 380 3.40 1.95 19.45
N LYS A 381 2.91 1.23 18.42
CA LYS A 381 1.73 1.64 17.63
C LYS A 381 0.50 1.83 18.53
N GLN A 382 0.29 0.93 19.48
CA GLN A 382 -0.82 1.04 20.43
C GLN A 382 -0.70 2.27 21.34
N SER A 383 0.53 2.65 21.72
CA SER A 383 0.77 3.82 22.60
C SER A 383 0.91 5.14 21.84
N ALA A 384 1.44 5.12 20.62
CA ALA A 384 1.72 6.31 19.81
C ALA A 384 0.65 6.58 18.73
N GLY A 385 -0.25 5.64 18.47
CA GLY A 385 -1.23 5.71 17.39
C GLY A 385 -0.64 5.43 15.99
N VAL A 386 0.67 5.43 15.86
CA VAL A 386 1.40 5.28 14.58
C VAL A 386 2.53 4.27 14.73
N THR A 387 2.98 3.68 13.62
CA THR A 387 4.12 2.75 13.63
C THR A 387 5.43 3.48 14.00
N PRO A 388 6.44 2.78 14.55
CA PRO A 388 7.74 3.39 14.85
C PRO A 388 8.37 4.10 13.66
N HIS A 389 8.28 3.51 12.46
CA HIS A 389 8.78 4.13 11.23
C HIS A 389 8.05 5.44 10.90
N HIS A 390 6.72 5.43 10.93
CA HIS A 390 5.93 6.63 10.67
C HIS A 390 6.26 7.73 11.69
N TYR A 391 6.40 7.37 12.95
CA TYR A 391 6.83 8.29 14.01
C TYR A 391 8.20 8.90 13.72
N LEU A 392 9.21 8.07 13.35
CA LEU A 392 10.56 8.53 13.00
C LEU A 392 10.54 9.49 11.81
N VAL A 393 9.85 9.12 10.72
CA VAL A 393 9.73 9.99 9.54
C VAL A 393 9.04 11.30 9.88
N HIS A 394 7.99 11.26 10.71
CA HIS A 394 7.29 12.47 11.18
C HIS A 394 8.25 13.41 11.91
N ARG A 395 9.01 12.89 12.88
CA ARG A 395 9.99 13.68 13.64
C ARG A 395 11.09 14.29 12.74
N ARG A 396 11.55 13.51 11.74
CA ARG A 396 12.53 14.00 10.74
C ARG A 396 11.95 15.13 9.89
N ILE A 397 10.69 15.04 9.47
CA ILE A 397 10.01 16.10 8.71
C ILE A 397 9.81 17.35 9.56
N GLU A 398 9.40 17.22 10.81
CA GLU A 398 9.30 18.37 11.74
C GLU A 398 10.65 19.06 11.91
N ARG A 399 11.72 18.29 12.08
CA ARG A 399 13.08 18.84 12.17
C ARG A 399 13.50 19.53 10.86
N ALA A 400 13.15 18.95 9.70
CA ALA A 400 13.39 19.56 8.40
C ALA A 400 12.62 20.89 8.24
N GLN A 401 11.37 20.99 8.71
CA GLN A 401 10.61 22.24 8.72
C GLN A 401 11.29 23.33 9.54
N GLU A 402 11.77 23.00 10.75
CA GLU A 402 12.51 23.95 11.61
C GLU A 402 13.77 24.46 10.90
N MET A 403 14.53 23.56 10.28
CA MET A 403 15.75 23.93 9.54
C MET A 403 15.44 24.75 8.29
N LEU A 404 14.38 24.40 7.55
CA LEU A 404 13.93 25.18 6.39
C LEU A 404 13.52 26.61 6.73
N ALA A 405 12.89 26.79 7.90
CA ALA A 405 12.45 28.10 8.39
C ALA A 405 13.58 28.96 8.98
N ARG A 406 14.64 28.32 9.52
CA ARG A 406 15.68 29.02 10.32
C ARG A 406 17.06 29.02 9.70
N SER A 407 17.28 28.38 8.56
CA SER A 407 18.60 28.26 7.94
C SER A 407 18.55 28.42 6.42
N GLU A 408 19.67 28.88 5.85
CA GLU A 408 19.89 28.94 4.39
C GLU A 408 20.60 27.69 3.84
N LEU A 409 20.65 26.61 4.62
CA LEU A 409 21.30 25.37 4.19
C LEU A 409 20.64 24.84 2.90
N PRO A 410 21.41 24.27 1.97
CA PRO A 410 20.85 23.63 0.77
C PRO A 410 19.94 22.46 1.18
N LEU A 411 18.93 22.14 0.35
CA LEU A 411 17.97 21.07 0.64
C LEU A 411 18.64 19.71 0.81
N SER A 412 19.74 19.45 0.08
CA SER A 412 20.56 18.24 0.26
C SER A 412 21.22 18.18 1.64
N GLY A 413 21.72 19.30 2.14
CA GLY A 413 22.28 19.39 3.48
C GLY A 413 21.24 19.17 4.58
N ILE A 414 20.03 19.73 4.40
CA ILE A 414 18.92 19.50 5.33
C ILE A 414 18.46 18.04 5.31
N ALA A 415 18.40 17.41 4.12
CA ALA A 415 18.07 16.00 4.00
C ALA A 415 19.01 15.12 4.84
N LEU A 416 20.32 15.29 4.66
CA LEU A 416 21.33 14.54 5.41
C LEU A 416 21.28 14.85 6.93
N ALA A 417 21.14 16.12 7.29
CA ALA A 417 21.09 16.55 8.70
C ALA A 417 19.82 16.06 9.44
N THR A 418 18.81 15.65 8.70
CA THR A 418 17.57 15.12 9.25
C THR A 418 17.39 13.61 9.01
N GLY A 419 18.44 12.91 8.55
CA GLY A 419 18.48 11.45 8.43
C GLY A 419 17.80 10.89 7.18
N PHE A 420 17.53 11.73 6.15
CA PHE A 420 17.12 11.25 4.84
C PHE A 420 18.35 10.94 3.98
N SER A 421 18.25 9.91 3.14
CA SER A 421 19.36 9.50 2.25
C SER A 421 19.78 10.60 1.26
N ASP A 422 18.81 11.36 0.78
CA ASP A 422 19.04 12.41 -0.22
C ASP A 422 17.87 13.41 -0.25
N GLN A 423 18.04 14.46 -1.06
CA GLN A 423 17.02 15.51 -1.24
C GLN A 423 15.70 14.98 -1.82
N SER A 424 15.74 13.98 -2.70
CA SER A 424 14.53 13.42 -3.33
C SER A 424 13.72 12.62 -2.33
N HIS A 425 14.40 11.88 -1.46
CA HIS A 425 13.79 11.15 -0.35
C HIS A 425 13.11 12.10 0.63
N LEU A 426 13.80 13.17 1.06
CA LEU A 426 13.18 14.23 1.87
C LEU A 426 11.96 14.84 1.15
N ALA A 427 12.08 15.22 -0.12
CA ALA A 427 11.02 15.91 -0.85
C ALA A 427 9.76 15.05 -1.01
N ARG A 428 9.92 13.74 -1.21
CA ARG A 428 8.81 12.78 -1.31
C ARG A 428 8.02 12.72 -0.01
N HIS A 429 8.69 12.45 1.13
CA HIS A 429 8.03 12.38 2.44
C HIS A 429 7.47 13.73 2.89
N PHE A 430 8.17 14.81 2.61
CA PHE A 430 7.73 16.15 2.94
C PHE A 430 6.43 16.52 2.19
N ARG A 431 6.36 16.19 0.88
CA ARG A 431 5.14 16.40 0.08
C ARG A 431 4.00 15.48 0.55
N GLN A 432 4.29 14.22 0.86
CA GLN A 432 3.30 13.27 1.35
C GLN A 432 2.66 13.71 2.66
N MET A 433 3.43 14.35 3.56
CA MET A 433 2.94 14.75 4.87
C MET A 433 2.35 16.16 4.92
N LEU A 434 2.84 17.07 4.08
CA LEU A 434 2.50 18.50 4.15
C LEU A 434 1.83 19.03 2.88
N GLY A 435 1.65 18.21 1.87
CA GLY A 435 1.04 18.59 0.59
C GLY A 435 1.90 19.50 -0.29
N MET A 436 3.10 19.91 0.16
CA MET A 436 3.99 20.84 -0.55
C MET A 436 5.44 20.38 -0.51
N THR A 437 6.27 20.89 -1.44
CA THR A 437 7.70 20.57 -1.45
C THR A 437 8.47 21.35 -0.39
N PRO A 438 9.67 20.87 0.06
CA PRO A 438 10.54 21.62 0.97
C PRO A 438 10.90 23.01 0.46
N GLY A 439 11.07 23.16 -0.87
CA GLY A 439 11.35 24.47 -1.49
C GLY A 439 10.16 25.43 -1.41
N GLN A 440 8.94 24.94 -1.66
CA GLN A 440 7.71 25.73 -1.51
C GLN A 440 7.50 26.15 -0.05
N PHE A 441 7.74 25.23 0.90
CA PHE A 441 7.65 25.52 2.33
C PHE A 441 8.64 26.62 2.74
N ARG A 442 9.92 26.51 2.35
CA ARG A 442 10.93 27.56 2.63
C ARG A 442 10.50 28.93 2.09
N TRP A 443 9.95 28.94 0.88
CA TRP A 443 9.49 30.21 0.28
C TRP A 443 8.30 30.82 1.02
N SER A 444 7.38 30.00 1.55
CA SER A 444 6.23 30.47 2.34
C SER A 444 6.60 31.01 3.73
N GLN A 445 7.81 30.73 4.23
CA GLN A 445 8.30 31.19 5.55
C GLN A 445 9.12 32.50 5.44
N ARG A 446 9.37 32.96 4.21
CA ARG A 446 10.01 34.26 3.92
C ARG A 446 8.96 35.33 3.68
#